data_f528941e537a31f98811ac2fa29efda8
#
_entry.id   f528941e537a31f98811ac2fa29efda8
#
_cell.length_a   1.000
_cell.length_b   1.000
_cell.length_c   1.000
_cell.angle_alpha   90.00
_cell.angle_beta   90.00
_cell.angle_gamma   90.00
#
_symmetry.space_group_name_H-M   'P 1'
#
loop_
_entity.id
_entity.type
_entity.pdbx_description
1 polymer ?
#
loop_
_entity_poly.entity_id
_entity_poly.type
_entity_poly.pdbx_seq_one_letter_code
_entity_poly.pdbx_strand_id
1 'polypeptide(L)'
;MESLFLPSNRIAVLPMKVSSLILILILGLISFHAKAQPDTVRVGAYVISVHDINFHDKEYTARFWLWFVYSNPKFDFTQQLDISNAKSVEQSFPIQDSIEGKAWIMMKMKAVMKEKWNVRDFPFDKQHLNVNIENSQYDTSSLIFKPDLKASLFDPEEAIDGWEIENFKVYSKIKKYETGFGDSRPTKNSQGFSVFHIEMDLKRYALGLFMKIFIGMYISFLIAFLSFAPKPWETDPRFGLPVGGLFAAVGNKYIIDSLLPESSTFTLVDTLHTITFLGILGMLVISAYCLRLHDQGKVEKCLSVNKIGFLTVLIFYVAANIIFVTVAIL
;
A
#
# COMPACT_ATOMS: atom_id res chain seq x y z
N MET A 1 -21.48 95.51 -47.03
CA MET A 1 -20.67 95.00 -48.10
C MET A 1 -20.17 93.67 -47.69
N GLU A 2 -20.58 92.72 -48.39
CA GLU A 2 -20.26 91.30 -48.42
C GLU A 2 -19.90 90.57 -47.12
N SER A 3 -20.88 89.79 -46.68
CA SER A 3 -20.78 88.77 -45.65
C SER A 3 -20.32 87.45 -46.27
N LEU A 4 -19.19 86.92 -45.84
CA LEU A 4 -18.73 85.58 -46.21
C LEU A 4 -19.40 84.57 -45.28
N PHE A 5 -20.27 83.73 -45.86
CA PHE A 5 -20.83 82.56 -45.26
C PHE A 5 -19.79 81.42 -45.31
N LEU A 6 -19.44 80.85 -44.18
CA LEU A 6 -18.74 79.58 -44.07
C LEU A 6 -19.73 78.39 -44.05
N PRO A 7 -19.51 77.26 -44.79
CA PRO A 7 -20.45 76.19 -44.79
C PRO A 7 -20.23 75.27 -43.54
N SER A 8 -21.32 75.03 -42.84
CA SER A 8 -21.34 74.08 -41.70
C SER A 8 -21.22 72.67 -42.22
N ASN A 9 -20.13 72.02 -41.87
CA ASN A 9 -19.92 70.58 -42.07
C ASN A 9 -20.84 69.77 -41.12
N ARG A 10 -22.00 69.33 -41.63
CA ARG A 10 -22.84 68.36 -40.94
C ARG A 10 -22.25 66.98 -41.20
N ILE A 11 -21.67 66.35 -40.15
CA ILE A 11 -21.36 64.93 -40.15
C ILE A 11 -22.70 64.20 -40.27
N ALA A 12 -22.91 63.55 -41.41
CA ALA A 12 -24.04 62.65 -41.60
C ALA A 12 -23.86 61.41 -40.78
N VAL A 13 -24.55 61.33 -39.65
CA VAL A 13 -24.71 60.09 -38.89
C VAL A 13 -25.63 59.17 -39.67
N LEU A 14 -25.12 58.17 -40.36
CA LEU A 14 -25.92 57.10 -40.98
C LEU A 14 -26.80 56.45 -39.92
N PRO A 15 -28.11 56.26 -40.11
CA PRO A 15 -28.97 55.54 -39.19
C PRO A 15 -28.59 54.04 -39.27
N MET A 16 -27.93 53.54 -38.26
CA MET A 16 -27.72 52.12 -38.13
C MET A 16 -29.04 51.37 -38.11
N LYS A 17 -29.31 50.52 -39.11
CA LYS A 17 -30.50 49.67 -39.14
C LYS A 17 -30.62 48.89 -37.85
N VAL A 18 -31.82 48.84 -37.26
CA VAL A 18 -32.12 48.10 -36.01
C VAL A 18 -31.64 46.66 -36.07
N SER A 19 -31.62 46.06 -37.26
CA SER A 19 -31.05 44.76 -37.53
C SER A 19 -29.53 44.63 -37.23
N SER A 20 -28.74 45.70 -37.44
CA SER A 20 -27.30 45.70 -37.14
C SER A 20 -27.05 45.83 -35.65
N LEU A 21 -27.91 46.52 -34.92
CA LEU A 21 -27.83 46.63 -33.46
C LEU A 21 -28.17 45.28 -32.79
N ILE A 22 -29.20 44.60 -33.32
CA ILE A 22 -29.59 43.26 -32.83
C ILE A 22 -28.49 42.24 -33.13
N LEU A 23 -27.82 42.30 -34.27
CA LEU A 23 -26.71 41.41 -34.62
C LEU A 23 -25.51 41.64 -33.72
N ILE A 24 -25.17 42.88 -33.37
CA ILE A 24 -24.09 43.20 -32.42
C ILE A 24 -24.47 42.76 -31.02
N LEU A 25 -25.73 42.86 -30.61
CA LEU A 25 -26.22 42.38 -29.32
C LEU A 25 -26.19 40.86 -29.24
N ILE A 26 -26.56 40.15 -30.31
CA ILE A 26 -26.49 38.69 -30.40
C ILE A 26 -25.02 38.20 -30.43
N LEU A 27 -24.13 38.87 -31.16
CA LEU A 27 -22.69 38.59 -31.12
C LEU A 27 -22.06 38.88 -29.75
N GLY A 28 -22.53 39.89 -29.03
CA GLY A 28 -22.11 40.21 -27.67
C GLY A 28 -22.63 39.21 -26.62
N LEU A 29 -23.78 38.58 -26.84
CA LEU A 29 -24.37 37.56 -26.00
C LEU A 29 -23.71 36.15 -26.22
N ILE A 30 -23.06 35.93 -27.37
CA ILE A 30 -22.19 34.82 -27.63
C ILE A 30 -20.78 35.18 -27.09
N SER A 31 -20.69 35.70 -25.88
CA SER A 31 -19.47 35.66 -25.11
C SER A 31 -19.27 34.18 -24.78
N PHE A 32 -18.53 33.48 -25.64
CA PHE A 32 -18.01 32.19 -25.35
C PHE A 32 -17.32 32.27 -23.99
N HIS A 33 -17.93 31.68 -22.98
CA HIS A 33 -17.23 31.31 -21.78
C HIS A 33 -16.24 30.20 -22.21
N ALA A 34 -15.15 30.61 -22.83
CA ALA A 34 -14.01 29.69 -23.03
C ALA A 34 -13.59 29.27 -21.64
N LYS A 35 -14.07 28.11 -21.19
CA LYS A 35 -13.46 27.44 -20.02
C LYS A 35 -12.01 27.32 -20.40
N ALA A 36 -11.16 28.06 -19.70
CA ALA A 36 -9.70 27.86 -19.83
C ALA A 36 -9.42 26.37 -19.64
N GLN A 37 -8.83 25.77 -20.66
CA GLN A 37 -8.40 24.36 -20.50
C GLN A 37 -7.30 24.32 -19.43
N PRO A 38 -7.32 23.31 -18.55
CA PRO A 38 -6.28 23.18 -17.55
C PRO A 38 -4.91 23.01 -18.21
N ASP A 39 -3.89 23.58 -17.61
CA ASP A 39 -2.52 23.43 -18.06
C ASP A 39 -2.07 21.97 -17.85
N THR A 40 -1.46 21.40 -18.87
CA THR A 40 -0.92 20.06 -18.81
C THR A 40 0.54 20.10 -18.37
N VAL A 41 0.83 19.46 -17.24
CA VAL A 41 2.18 19.30 -16.69
C VAL A 41 2.64 17.86 -16.93
N ARG A 42 3.71 17.68 -17.71
CA ARG A 42 4.35 16.37 -17.83
C ARG A 42 5.16 16.10 -16.57
N VAL A 43 4.91 14.95 -15.94
CA VAL A 43 5.54 14.54 -14.68
C VAL A 43 6.10 13.13 -14.82
N GLY A 44 7.28 12.89 -14.27
CA GLY A 44 7.87 11.55 -14.22
C GLY A 44 8.76 11.36 -13.02
N ALA A 45 9.07 10.10 -12.72
CA ALA A 45 9.87 9.71 -11.58
C ALA A 45 10.87 8.62 -11.93
N TYR A 46 12.07 8.71 -11.36
CA TYR A 46 13.07 7.65 -11.35
C TYR A 46 13.28 7.21 -9.91
N VAL A 47 12.76 6.03 -9.55
CA VAL A 47 12.87 5.51 -8.19
C VAL A 47 14.27 4.95 -8.01
N ILE A 48 15.05 5.56 -7.10
CA ILE A 48 16.43 5.19 -6.80
C ILE A 48 16.45 3.98 -5.88
N SER A 49 15.66 3.99 -4.80
CA SER A 49 15.63 2.90 -3.82
C SER A 49 14.35 2.91 -3.00
N VAL A 50 13.98 1.71 -2.54
CA VAL A 50 12.96 1.49 -1.51
C VAL A 50 13.63 0.70 -0.38
N HIS A 51 13.61 1.23 0.82
CA HIS A 51 14.26 0.63 1.98
C HIS A 51 13.49 0.92 3.27
N ASP A 52 14.00 0.44 4.42
CA ASP A 52 13.36 0.59 5.73
C ASP A 52 11.89 0.12 5.74
N ILE A 53 11.62 -1.01 5.06
CA ILE A 53 10.29 -1.61 5.06
C ILE A 53 9.99 -2.11 6.47
N ASN A 54 9.14 -1.37 7.19
CA ASN A 54 8.79 -1.63 8.57
C ASN A 54 7.31 -1.98 8.70
N PHE A 55 7.04 -3.25 8.98
CA PHE A 55 5.68 -3.75 9.12
C PHE A 55 5.01 -3.23 10.40
N HIS A 56 5.75 -3.21 11.51
CA HIS A 56 5.24 -2.77 12.79
C HIS A 56 4.80 -1.29 12.76
N ASP A 57 5.67 -0.39 12.26
CA ASP A 57 5.40 1.04 12.20
C ASP A 57 4.55 1.46 10.99
N LYS A 58 4.19 0.49 10.15
CA LYS A 58 3.36 0.69 8.94
C LYS A 58 3.95 1.74 8.00
N GLU A 59 5.25 1.57 7.66
CA GLU A 59 5.96 2.51 6.81
C GLU A 59 7.06 1.86 5.96
N TYR A 60 7.49 2.60 4.95
CA TYR A 60 8.69 2.35 4.18
C TYR A 60 9.29 3.68 3.71
N THR A 61 10.57 3.69 3.35
CA THR A 61 11.25 4.88 2.79
C THR A 61 11.40 4.70 1.28
N ALA A 62 10.94 5.69 0.51
CA ALA A 62 11.18 5.77 -0.92
C ALA A 62 12.13 6.93 -1.23
N ARG A 63 13.15 6.70 -2.07
CA ARG A 63 14.02 7.74 -2.63
C ARG A 63 13.88 7.74 -4.13
N PHE A 64 13.61 8.92 -4.71
CA PHE A 64 13.37 9.04 -6.15
C PHE A 64 13.72 10.43 -6.66
N TRP A 65 14.11 10.52 -7.94
CA TRP A 65 14.09 11.75 -8.69
C TRP A 65 12.68 11.99 -9.19
N LEU A 66 12.22 13.25 -9.11
CA LEU A 66 10.92 13.68 -9.58
C LEU A 66 11.11 14.89 -10.49
N TRP A 67 10.54 14.88 -11.69
CA TRP A 67 10.64 16.02 -12.60
C TRP A 67 9.28 16.44 -13.13
N PHE A 68 9.21 17.73 -13.48
CA PHE A 68 8.05 18.35 -14.10
C PHE A 68 8.48 19.18 -15.30
N VAL A 69 7.66 19.15 -16.38
CA VAL A 69 7.82 19.99 -17.56
C VAL A 69 6.50 20.73 -17.81
N TYR A 70 6.56 22.05 -17.78
CA TYR A 70 5.35 22.88 -17.83
C TYR A 70 5.62 24.25 -18.47
N SER A 71 4.54 24.96 -18.90
CA SER A 71 4.63 26.26 -19.54
C SER A 71 4.15 27.42 -18.66
N ASN A 72 3.31 27.15 -17.68
CA ASN A 72 2.69 28.18 -16.83
C ASN A 72 3.68 28.67 -15.75
N PRO A 73 4.12 29.94 -15.78
CA PRO A 73 5.08 30.46 -14.82
C PRO A 73 4.54 30.62 -13.39
N LYS A 74 3.24 30.41 -13.17
CA LYS A 74 2.63 30.44 -11.83
C LYS A 74 2.86 29.16 -11.03
N PHE A 75 3.27 28.08 -11.70
CA PHE A 75 3.53 26.81 -11.04
C PHE A 75 4.92 26.80 -10.42
N ASP A 76 4.96 26.51 -9.12
CA ASP A 76 6.20 26.31 -8.37
C ASP A 76 6.15 24.98 -7.65
N PHE A 77 6.67 23.95 -8.30
CA PHE A 77 6.69 22.60 -7.74
C PHE A 77 7.69 22.40 -6.58
N THR A 78 8.53 23.40 -6.30
CA THR A 78 9.39 23.37 -5.10
C THR A 78 8.62 23.69 -3.81
N GLN A 79 7.53 24.45 -3.92
CA GLN A 79 6.75 24.93 -2.77
C GLN A 79 5.31 24.41 -2.75
N GLN A 80 4.80 23.92 -3.88
CA GLN A 80 3.39 23.56 -4.06
C GLN A 80 3.17 22.04 -4.16
N LEU A 81 4.20 21.26 -3.89
CA LEU A 81 4.14 19.80 -3.98
C LEU A 81 3.68 19.20 -2.67
N ASP A 82 2.78 18.22 -2.75
CA ASP A 82 2.35 17.39 -1.63
C ASP A 82 2.46 15.90 -1.99
N ILE A 83 2.94 15.09 -1.05
CA ILE A 83 2.90 13.61 -1.13
C ILE A 83 1.91 13.14 -0.08
N SER A 84 0.66 13.03 -0.50
CA SER A 84 -0.51 12.94 0.39
C SER A 84 -0.54 11.70 1.30
N ASN A 85 0.22 10.67 1.00
CA ASN A 85 0.36 9.47 1.82
C ASN A 85 1.73 9.31 2.50
N ALA A 86 2.54 10.37 2.54
CA ALA A 86 3.80 10.37 3.29
C ALA A 86 3.59 10.78 4.76
N LYS A 87 4.42 10.24 5.66
CA LYS A 87 4.58 10.70 7.04
C LYS A 87 5.54 11.89 7.13
N SER A 88 6.59 11.88 6.31
CA SER A 88 7.54 12.97 6.16
C SER A 88 8.14 12.98 4.77
N VAL A 89 8.54 14.17 4.31
CA VAL A 89 9.13 14.37 2.98
C VAL A 89 10.34 15.30 3.14
N GLU A 90 11.46 14.87 2.56
CA GLU A 90 12.67 15.69 2.41
C GLU A 90 12.92 15.92 0.93
N GLN A 91 13.06 17.17 0.53
CA GLN A 91 13.38 17.58 -0.84
C GLN A 91 14.82 18.11 -0.90
N SER A 92 15.58 17.69 -1.90
CA SER A 92 16.99 18.08 -2.09
C SER A 92 17.31 18.30 -3.55
N PHE A 93 18.36 19.11 -3.79
CA PHE A 93 18.96 19.31 -5.12
C PHE A 93 17.95 19.73 -6.21
N PRO A 94 17.15 20.81 -6.02
CA PRO A 94 16.31 21.32 -7.09
C PRO A 94 17.19 21.87 -8.24
N ILE A 95 17.00 21.30 -9.43
CA ILE A 95 17.64 21.76 -10.67
C ILE A 95 16.53 22.34 -11.52
N GLN A 96 16.73 23.56 -12.02
CA GLN A 96 15.78 24.24 -12.91
C GLN A 96 16.47 24.61 -14.21
N ASP A 97 15.81 24.33 -15.33
CA ASP A 97 16.28 24.65 -16.68
C ASP A 97 15.06 24.90 -17.59
N SER A 98 15.34 25.19 -18.84
CA SER A 98 14.31 25.34 -19.88
C SER A 98 14.57 24.33 -21.01
N ILE A 99 13.55 23.50 -21.31
CA ILE A 99 13.57 22.55 -22.39
C ILE A 99 12.50 22.91 -23.41
N GLU A 100 12.88 23.20 -24.66
CA GLU A 100 11.96 23.57 -25.73
C GLU A 100 11.01 24.74 -25.35
N GLY A 101 11.55 25.73 -24.63
CA GLY A 101 10.79 26.90 -24.19
C GLY A 101 9.82 26.63 -23.04
N LYS A 102 9.87 25.45 -22.42
CA LYS A 102 9.09 25.10 -21.22
C LYS A 102 10.00 25.02 -20.02
N ALA A 103 9.49 25.40 -18.87
CA ALA A 103 10.17 25.18 -17.61
C ALA A 103 10.32 23.68 -17.36
N TRP A 104 11.52 23.26 -17.01
CA TRP A 104 11.86 21.93 -16.54
C TRP A 104 12.46 22.06 -15.14
N ILE A 105 11.91 21.28 -14.21
CA ILE A 105 12.43 21.18 -12.86
C ILE A 105 12.59 19.72 -12.48
N MET A 106 13.72 19.40 -11.85
CA MET A 106 14.00 18.09 -11.30
C MET A 106 14.48 18.22 -9.86
N MET A 107 13.99 17.35 -8.98
CA MET A 107 14.37 17.34 -7.58
C MET A 107 14.51 15.93 -7.04
N LYS A 108 15.38 15.73 -6.07
CA LYS A 108 15.55 14.46 -5.36
C LYS A 108 14.65 14.45 -4.14
N MET A 109 13.83 13.43 -4.02
CA MET A 109 12.88 13.24 -2.95
C MET A 109 13.30 12.07 -2.08
N LYS A 110 13.14 12.21 -0.76
CA LYS A 110 13.12 11.13 0.20
C LYS A 110 11.84 11.24 0.99
N ALA A 111 11.01 10.22 0.92
CA ALA A 111 9.71 10.21 1.57
C ALA A 111 9.55 8.96 2.45
N VAL A 112 9.20 9.17 3.72
CA VAL A 112 8.74 8.09 4.59
C VAL A 112 7.25 7.92 4.34
N MET A 113 6.88 6.83 3.70
CA MET A 113 5.54 6.55 3.25
C MET A 113 4.75 5.80 4.32
N LYS A 114 3.47 6.17 4.49
CA LYS A 114 2.54 5.40 5.31
C LYS A 114 1.98 4.26 4.48
N GLU A 115 2.09 3.02 4.99
CA GLU A 115 1.60 1.84 4.26
C GLU A 115 0.64 0.99 5.09
N LYS A 116 -0.29 0.35 4.42
CA LYS A 116 -1.22 -0.61 4.99
C LYS A 116 -0.86 -2.00 4.51
N TRP A 117 0.02 -2.67 5.26
CA TRP A 117 0.53 -3.99 4.91
C TRP A 117 -0.56 -5.06 4.85
N ASN A 118 -0.54 -5.87 3.80
CA ASN A 118 -1.33 -7.09 3.75
C ASN A 118 -0.50 -8.25 4.34
N VAL A 119 -0.81 -8.64 5.57
CA VAL A 119 -0.07 -9.67 6.31
C VAL A 119 -0.82 -11.01 6.41
N ARG A 120 -1.92 -11.17 5.67
CA ARG A 120 -2.76 -12.37 5.73
C ARG A 120 -1.96 -13.64 5.51
N ASP A 121 -1.16 -13.67 4.46
CA ASP A 121 -0.42 -14.84 4.00
C ASP A 121 1.07 -14.77 4.35
N PHE A 122 1.44 -13.86 5.30
CA PHE A 122 2.84 -13.70 5.73
C PHE A 122 3.47 -15.04 6.16
N PRO A 123 4.66 -15.40 5.67
CA PRO A 123 5.60 -14.61 4.85
C PRO A 123 5.50 -14.79 3.33
N PHE A 124 4.45 -15.40 2.80
CA PHE A 124 4.19 -15.55 1.36
C PHE A 124 3.44 -14.36 0.76
N ASP A 125 3.47 -13.23 1.46
CA ASP A 125 2.74 -12.02 1.14
C ASP A 125 3.28 -11.29 -0.08
N LYS A 126 2.36 -10.63 -0.81
CA LYS A 126 2.65 -9.62 -1.81
C LYS A 126 2.23 -8.26 -1.27
N GLN A 127 3.03 -7.25 -1.55
CA GLN A 127 2.76 -5.89 -1.11
C GLN A 127 2.63 -4.94 -2.29
N HIS A 128 1.78 -3.94 -2.14
CA HIS A 128 1.53 -2.94 -3.16
C HIS A 128 1.90 -1.56 -2.64
N LEU A 129 3.09 -1.08 -3.01
CA LEU A 129 3.57 0.23 -2.59
C LEU A 129 3.06 1.32 -3.52
N ASN A 130 2.70 2.46 -2.95
CA ASN A 130 2.13 3.57 -3.69
C ASN A 130 2.63 4.91 -3.16
N VAL A 131 3.09 5.80 -4.08
CA VAL A 131 3.44 7.19 -3.78
C VAL A 131 2.46 8.09 -4.53
N ASN A 132 1.72 8.94 -3.81
CA ASN A 132 0.69 9.82 -4.34
C ASN A 132 1.18 11.27 -4.30
N ILE A 133 1.41 11.85 -5.48
CA ILE A 133 1.96 13.19 -5.64
C ILE A 133 0.89 14.10 -6.22
N GLU A 134 0.57 15.19 -5.53
CA GLU A 134 -0.41 16.19 -5.98
C GLU A 134 0.13 17.61 -5.81
N ASN A 135 -0.48 18.56 -6.52
CA ASN A 135 -0.22 19.98 -6.29
C ASN A 135 -1.20 20.49 -5.22
N SER A 136 -0.68 21.15 -4.17
CA SER A 136 -1.48 21.58 -3.02
C SER A 136 -2.35 22.82 -3.30
N GLN A 137 -2.12 23.55 -4.41
CA GLN A 137 -2.78 24.83 -4.70
C GLN A 137 -3.74 24.78 -5.90
N TYR A 138 -3.42 23.96 -6.92
CA TYR A 138 -4.13 23.97 -8.19
C TYR A 138 -4.98 22.71 -8.37
N ASP A 139 -6.28 22.91 -8.50
CA ASP A 139 -7.24 21.85 -8.82
C ASP A 139 -7.27 21.51 -10.32
N THR A 140 -8.08 20.53 -10.71
CA THR A 140 -8.20 20.07 -12.11
C THR A 140 -8.76 21.12 -13.09
N SER A 141 -9.26 22.25 -12.62
CA SER A 141 -9.63 23.36 -13.51
C SER A 141 -8.40 24.11 -14.02
N SER A 142 -7.27 23.98 -13.32
CA SER A 142 -6.03 24.72 -13.58
C SER A 142 -4.87 23.82 -13.98
N LEU A 143 -4.77 22.59 -13.43
CA LEU A 143 -3.63 21.71 -13.60
C LEU A 143 -4.04 20.24 -13.80
N ILE A 144 -3.48 19.60 -14.83
CA ILE A 144 -3.58 18.14 -15.05
C ILE A 144 -2.18 17.56 -15.23
N PHE A 145 -1.84 16.53 -14.45
CA PHE A 145 -0.63 15.75 -14.62
C PHE A 145 -0.77 14.77 -15.79
N LYS A 146 0.25 14.77 -16.66
CA LYS A 146 0.43 13.79 -17.73
C LYS A 146 1.69 12.98 -17.44
N PRO A 147 1.58 11.67 -17.17
CA PRO A 147 2.74 10.84 -16.82
C PRO A 147 3.74 10.74 -17.98
N ASP A 148 5.02 10.82 -17.66
CA ASP A 148 6.11 10.50 -18.57
C ASP A 148 6.41 9.00 -18.50
N LEU A 149 5.61 8.20 -19.24
CA LEU A 149 5.67 6.74 -19.17
C LEU A 149 6.99 6.14 -19.68
N LYS A 150 7.70 6.88 -20.55
CA LYS A 150 8.95 6.36 -21.16
C LYS A 150 10.17 6.57 -20.30
N ALA A 151 10.20 7.70 -19.57
CA ALA A 151 11.34 8.08 -18.76
C ALA A 151 11.18 7.70 -17.28
N SER A 152 9.95 7.33 -16.84
CA SER A 152 9.72 6.88 -15.47
C SER A 152 10.11 5.43 -15.30
N LEU A 153 11.07 5.16 -14.42
CA LEU A 153 11.67 3.83 -14.21
C LEU A 153 11.98 3.61 -12.73
N PHE A 154 12.15 2.35 -12.36
CA PHE A 154 12.84 1.94 -11.15
C PHE A 154 14.30 1.63 -11.50
N ASP A 155 15.24 1.94 -10.62
CA ASP A 155 16.66 1.65 -10.84
C ASP A 155 16.89 0.14 -10.94
N PRO A 156 17.32 -0.41 -12.09
CA PRO A 156 17.47 -1.84 -12.26
C PRO A 156 18.64 -2.44 -11.47
N GLU A 157 19.58 -1.61 -10.99
CA GLU A 157 20.71 -2.04 -10.19
C GLU A 157 20.39 -2.12 -8.70
N GLU A 158 19.26 -1.53 -8.27
CA GLU A 158 18.81 -1.56 -6.89
C GLU A 158 17.92 -2.77 -6.61
N ALA A 159 18.37 -3.58 -5.67
CA ALA A 159 17.58 -4.69 -5.14
C ALA A 159 16.94 -4.29 -3.81
N ILE A 160 15.71 -4.70 -3.60
CA ILE A 160 15.06 -4.57 -2.28
C ILE A 160 15.30 -5.86 -1.51
N ASP A 161 16.06 -5.80 -0.43
CA ASP A 161 16.41 -6.97 0.38
C ASP A 161 15.18 -7.79 0.78
N GLY A 162 15.15 -9.06 0.36
CA GLY A 162 14.06 -9.99 0.65
C GLY A 162 12.83 -9.85 -0.26
N TRP A 163 12.89 -9.00 -1.30
CA TRP A 163 11.77 -8.76 -2.19
C TRP A 163 12.15 -8.78 -3.67
N GLU A 164 11.23 -9.20 -4.50
CA GLU A 164 11.26 -9.11 -5.95
C GLU A 164 10.24 -8.04 -6.40
N ILE A 165 10.63 -7.17 -7.32
CA ILE A 165 9.72 -6.20 -7.95
C ILE A 165 9.04 -6.91 -9.12
N GLU A 166 7.75 -7.26 -8.97
CA GLU A 166 6.97 -7.92 -10.05
C GLU A 166 6.49 -6.89 -11.07
N ASN A 167 6.19 -5.66 -10.65
CA ASN A 167 5.63 -4.64 -11.51
C ASN A 167 5.99 -3.24 -11.02
N PHE A 168 6.24 -2.33 -11.99
CA PHE A 168 6.41 -0.90 -11.75
C PHE A 168 5.58 -0.13 -12.77
N LYS A 169 4.77 0.81 -12.31
CA LYS A 169 3.99 1.66 -13.20
C LYS A 169 3.78 3.05 -12.63
N VAL A 170 3.63 4.01 -13.53
CA VAL A 170 3.21 5.38 -13.20
C VAL A 170 1.96 5.74 -13.99
N TYR A 171 1.06 6.48 -13.37
CA TYR A 171 -0.15 6.97 -14.01
C TYR A 171 -0.70 8.20 -13.26
N SER A 172 -1.70 8.86 -13.84
CA SER A 172 -2.39 9.96 -13.16
C SER A 172 -3.88 9.68 -13.07
N LYS A 173 -4.46 10.04 -11.94
CA LYS A 173 -5.91 9.99 -11.68
C LYS A 173 -6.38 11.29 -11.05
N ILE A 174 -7.67 11.58 -11.20
CA ILE A 174 -8.31 12.69 -10.51
C ILE A 174 -8.85 12.17 -9.17
N LYS A 175 -8.38 12.75 -8.08
CA LYS A 175 -8.89 12.53 -6.73
C LYS A 175 -9.88 13.64 -6.40
N LYS A 176 -11.10 13.27 -6.07
CA LYS A 176 -12.14 14.22 -5.64
C LYS A 176 -12.16 14.28 -4.12
N TYR A 177 -12.12 15.50 -3.61
CA TYR A 177 -12.36 15.80 -2.20
C TYR A 177 -13.78 16.34 -2.06
N GLU A 178 -14.61 15.72 -1.24
CA GLU A 178 -15.99 16.14 -0.97
C GLU A 178 -16.03 17.26 0.07
N THR A 179 -15.16 18.26 -0.11
CA THR A 179 -15.04 19.42 0.75
C THR A 179 -14.55 20.62 -0.05
N GLY A 180 -15.03 21.80 0.31
CA GLY A 180 -14.53 23.08 -0.22
C GLY A 180 -13.36 23.64 0.58
N PHE A 181 -12.80 22.91 1.55
CA PHE A 181 -11.72 23.36 2.43
C PHE A 181 -12.01 24.74 3.11
N GLY A 182 -13.27 24.99 3.45
CA GLY A 182 -13.72 26.25 4.03
C GLY A 182 -14.04 27.37 3.03
N ASP A 183 -13.90 27.12 1.72
CA ASP A 183 -14.34 28.06 0.69
C ASP A 183 -15.86 27.97 0.52
N SER A 184 -16.56 29.02 0.96
CA SER A 184 -18.02 29.09 0.96
C SER A 184 -18.67 29.41 -0.40
N ARG A 185 -17.86 29.57 -1.45
CA ARG A 185 -18.39 29.85 -2.80
C ARG A 185 -19.13 28.62 -3.33
N PRO A 186 -20.34 28.79 -3.94
CA PRO A 186 -21.22 27.67 -4.34
C PRO A 186 -20.60 26.67 -5.31
N THR A 187 -19.57 27.06 -6.05
CA THR A 187 -18.88 26.23 -7.06
C THR A 187 -17.80 25.32 -6.47
N LYS A 188 -17.55 25.39 -5.17
CA LYS A 188 -16.41 24.73 -4.51
C LYS A 188 -16.77 23.65 -3.48
N ASN A 189 -17.98 23.12 -3.52
CA ASN A 189 -18.41 22.05 -2.61
C ASN A 189 -17.67 20.71 -2.85
N SER A 190 -17.03 20.52 -4.00
CA SER A 190 -16.13 19.41 -4.25
C SER A 190 -15.01 19.86 -5.18
N GLN A 191 -13.78 19.55 -4.84
CA GLN A 191 -12.61 19.88 -5.65
C GLN A 191 -11.92 18.61 -6.11
N GLY A 192 -11.56 18.57 -7.40
CA GLY A 192 -10.75 17.49 -7.97
C GLY A 192 -9.30 17.94 -8.11
N PHE A 193 -8.37 17.12 -7.69
CA PHE A 193 -6.94 17.33 -7.87
C PHE A 193 -6.36 16.23 -8.76
N SER A 194 -5.45 16.62 -9.66
CA SER A 194 -4.71 15.64 -10.44
C SER A 194 -3.60 15.04 -9.59
N VAL A 195 -3.62 13.72 -9.41
CA VAL A 195 -2.63 12.99 -8.61
C VAL A 195 -1.80 12.13 -9.54
N PHE A 196 -0.48 12.25 -9.46
CA PHE A 196 0.47 11.36 -10.09
C PHE A 196 0.81 10.23 -9.13
N HIS A 197 0.66 9.00 -9.60
CA HIS A 197 0.88 7.78 -8.83
C HIS A 197 2.14 7.07 -9.32
N ILE A 198 2.96 6.62 -8.37
CA ILE A 198 4.05 5.68 -8.58
C ILE A 198 3.65 4.41 -7.84
N GLU A 199 3.44 3.31 -8.55
CA GLU A 199 3.05 2.02 -7.96
C GLU A 199 4.11 0.96 -8.21
N MET A 200 4.35 0.13 -7.20
CA MET A 200 5.26 -1.01 -7.24
C MET A 200 4.62 -2.22 -6.57
N ASP A 201 4.54 -3.32 -7.28
CA ASP A 201 4.10 -4.61 -6.74
C ASP A 201 5.33 -5.41 -6.31
N LEU A 202 5.41 -5.74 -5.04
CA LEU A 202 6.51 -6.48 -4.44
C LEU A 202 6.07 -7.88 -4.03
N LYS A 203 6.88 -8.87 -4.34
CA LYS A 203 6.73 -10.25 -3.90
C LYS A 203 7.89 -10.63 -2.99
N ARG A 204 7.58 -11.24 -1.84
CA ARG A 204 8.60 -11.62 -0.87
C ARG A 204 9.33 -12.90 -1.26
N TYR A 205 10.65 -12.96 -1.02
CA TYR A 205 11.42 -14.20 -1.02
C TYR A 205 11.15 -14.97 0.28
N ALA A 206 10.03 -15.69 0.28
CA ALA A 206 9.38 -16.19 1.49
C ALA A 206 10.06 -17.40 2.14
N LEU A 207 10.66 -18.33 1.37
CA LEU A 207 11.04 -19.64 1.88
C LEU A 207 12.07 -19.58 3.03
N GLY A 208 13.11 -18.76 2.87
CA GLY A 208 14.12 -18.60 3.92
C GLY A 208 13.55 -17.98 5.19
N LEU A 209 12.67 -17.00 5.04
CA LEU A 209 11.99 -16.34 6.17
C LEU A 209 11.00 -17.31 6.84
N PHE A 210 10.21 -18.06 6.06
CA PHE A 210 9.30 -19.09 6.58
C PHE A 210 10.05 -20.08 7.50
N MET A 211 11.17 -20.62 7.04
CA MET A 211 11.96 -21.53 7.84
C MET A 211 12.47 -20.87 9.13
N LYS A 212 12.96 -19.63 9.04
CA LYS A 212 13.49 -18.92 10.24
C LYS A 212 12.42 -18.69 11.30
N ILE A 213 11.20 -18.31 10.92
CA ILE A 213 10.16 -17.95 11.89
C ILE A 213 9.39 -19.13 12.43
N PHE A 214 9.18 -20.21 11.63
CA PHE A 214 8.36 -21.35 12.04
C PHE A 214 9.16 -22.54 12.61
N ILE A 215 10.49 -22.58 12.46
CA ILE A 215 11.28 -23.70 12.94
C ILE A 215 11.13 -23.93 14.47
N GLY A 216 11.05 -22.83 15.24
CA GLY A 216 10.82 -22.91 16.69
C GLY A 216 9.48 -23.55 17.05
N MET A 217 8.42 -23.21 16.32
CA MET A 217 7.09 -23.80 16.47
C MET A 217 7.10 -25.31 16.12
N TYR A 218 7.74 -25.70 15.01
CA TYR A 218 7.82 -27.10 14.61
C TYR A 218 8.65 -27.96 15.61
N ILE A 219 9.75 -27.40 16.09
CA ILE A 219 10.55 -28.08 17.15
C ILE A 219 9.73 -28.22 18.43
N SER A 220 8.98 -27.20 18.82
CA SER A 220 8.09 -27.24 20.00
C SER A 220 7.04 -28.33 19.88
N PHE A 221 6.40 -28.46 18.70
CA PHE A 221 5.47 -29.56 18.41
C PHE A 221 6.16 -30.93 18.51
N LEU A 222 7.37 -31.10 17.94
CA LEU A 222 8.11 -32.34 18.00
C LEU A 222 8.47 -32.73 19.45
N ILE A 223 8.88 -31.76 20.27
CA ILE A 223 9.14 -32.02 21.72
C ILE A 223 7.86 -32.51 22.40
N ALA A 224 6.74 -31.85 22.19
CA ALA A 224 5.44 -32.27 22.71
C ALA A 224 5.06 -33.66 22.20
N PHE A 225 5.30 -33.94 20.90
CA PHE A 225 4.98 -35.20 20.26
C PHE A 225 5.79 -36.39 20.80
N LEU A 226 7.02 -36.16 21.30
CA LEU A 226 7.82 -37.19 22.00
C LEU A 226 7.12 -37.74 23.25
N SER A 227 6.08 -37.08 23.78
CA SER A 227 5.26 -37.60 24.88
C SER A 227 4.58 -38.95 24.58
N PHE A 228 4.44 -39.34 23.30
CA PHE A 228 3.91 -40.63 22.91
C PHE A 228 4.94 -41.78 23.04
N ALA A 229 6.24 -41.50 23.17
CA ALA A 229 7.29 -42.51 23.26
C ALA A 229 7.32 -43.26 24.60
N PRO A 230 7.15 -42.59 25.78
CA PRO A 230 7.04 -43.29 27.05
C PRO A 230 5.77 -44.12 27.17
N LYS A 231 5.72 -45.03 28.13
CA LYS A 231 4.50 -45.78 28.39
C LYS A 231 3.33 -44.86 28.72
N PRO A 232 2.09 -45.19 28.28
CA PRO A 232 0.95 -44.26 28.42
C PRO A 232 0.57 -43.88 29.86
N TRP A 233 1.10 -44.59 30.87
CA TRP A 233 0.85 -44.34 32.29
C TRP A 233 2.02 -43.67 33.01
N GLU A 234 3.12 -43.37 32.31
CA GLU A 234 4.23 -42.59 32.87
C GLU A 234 3.87 -41.10 32.84
N THR A 235 3.35 -40.57 33.94
CA THR A 235 2.74 -39.24 34.01
C THR A 235 3.69 -38.10 33.69
N ASP A 236 4.90 -38.10 34.25
CA ASP A 236 5.84 -36.98 34.17
C ASP A 236 6.21 -36.61 32.73
N PRO A 237 6.73 -37.53 31.88
CA PRO A 237 7.04 -37.16 30.49
C PRO A 237 5.80 -36.98 29.63
N ARG A 238 4.67 -37.63 29.97
CA ARG A 238 3.41 -37.57 29.22
C ARG A 238 2.73 -36.22 29.33
N PHE A 239 2.88 -35.50 30.42
CA PHE A 239 2.34 -34.17 30.64
C PHE A 239 3.42 -33.08 30.54
N GLY A 240 4.64 -33.35 31.02
CA GLY A 240 5.74 -32.41 31.07
C GLY A 240 6.18 -31.96 29.66
N LEU A 241 6.38 -32.92 28.73
CA LEU A 241 6.81 -32.59 27.35
C LEU A 241 5.79 -31.74 26.57
N PRO A 242 4.47 -32.07 26.54
CA PRO A 242 3.51 -31.21 25.87
C PRO A 242 3.38 -29.84 26.50
N VAL A 243 3.42 -29.74 27.83
CA VAL A 243 3.35 -28.44 28.53
C VAL A 243 4.59 -27.59 28.19
N GLY A 244 5.79 -28.19 28.22
CA GLY A 244 7.03 -27.54 27.82
C GLY A 244 7.00 -27.07 26.35
N GLY A 245 6.53 -27.94 25.44
CA GLY A 245 6.34 -27.64 24.03
C GLY A 245 5.32 -26.50 23.80
N LEU A 246 4.23 -26.50 24.58
CA LEU A 246 3.23 -25.42 24.51
C LEU A 246 3.84 -24.04 24.86
N PHE A 247 4.58 -23.95 25.97
CA PHE A 247 5.25 -22.70 26.34
C PHE A 247 6.26 -22.23 25.31
N ALA A 248 7.04 -23.15 24.73
CA ALA A 248 7.98 -22.82 23.68
C ALA A 248 7.27 -22.31 22.40
N ALA A 249 6.15 -22.93 22.00
CA ALA A 249 5.36 -22.48 20.86
C ALA A 249 4.70 -21.12 21.11
N VAL A 250 4.19 -20.85 22.32
CA VAL A 250 3.64 -19.53 22.71
C VAL A 250 4.75 -18.47 22.65
N GLY A 251 5.94 -18.77 23.17
CA GLY A 251 7.07 -17.84 23.09
C GLY A 251 7.48 -17.53 21.65
N ASN A 252 7.51 -18.54 20.77
CA ASN A 252 7.78 -18.33 19.34
C ASN A 252 6.71 -17.43 18.69
N LYS A 253 5.43 -17.68 18.97
CA LYS A 253 4.34 -16.83 18.45
C LYS A 253 4.49 -15.38 18.88
N TYR A 254 4.77 -15.14 20.16
CA TYR A 254 4.94 -13.80 20.69
C TYR A 254 6.06 -13.00 19.97
N ILE A 255 7.18 -13.66 19.67
CA ILE A 255 8.28 -13.05 18.93
C ILE A 255 7.83 -12.67 17.52
N ILE A 256 7.08 -13.54 16.83
CA ILE A 256 6.63 -13.26 15.46
C ILE A 256 5.58 -12.15 15.47
N ASP A 257 4.65 -12.14 16.41
CA ASP A 257 3.62 -11.11 16.54
C ASP A 257 4.24 -9.71 16.75
N SER A 258 5.39 -9.61 17.43
CA SER A 258 6.10 -8.34 17.60
C SER A 258 6.73 -7.79 16.32
N LEU A 259 6.88 -8.59 15.27
CA LEU A 259 7.40 -8.18 13.96
C LEU A 259 6.29 -7.72 13.02
N LEU A 260 5.04 -8.06 13.31
CA LEU A 260 3.88 -7.77 12.46
C LEU A 260 3.14 -6.52 12.95
N PRO A 261 2.41 -5.83 12.07
CA PRO A 261 1.60 -4.70 12.49
C PRO A 261 0.39 -5.19 13.29
N GLU A 262 -0.05 -4.40 14.26
CA GLU A 262 -1.34 -4.65 14.90
C GLU A 262 -2.45 -4.70 13.85
N SER A 263 -3.11 -5.84 13.74
CA SER A 263 -4.15 -6.10 12.75
C SER A 263 -5.24 -7.00 13.36
N SER A 264 -6.48 -6.78 12.96
CA SER A 264 -7.59 -7.69 13.25
C SER A 264 -7.65 -8.89 12.29
N THR A 265 -6.78 -8.94 11.30
CA THR A 265 -6.74 -10.01 10.30
C THR A 265 -6.10 -11.25 10.91
N PHE A 266 -6.81 -12.39 10.84
CA PHE A 266 -6.25 -13.68 11.21
C PHE A 266 -5.29 -14.17 10.11
N THR A 267 -4.01 -14.31 10.47
CA THR A 267 -2.91 -14.54 9.54
C THR A 267 -2.57 -16.03 9.40
N LEU A 268 -1.72 -16.38 8.42
CA LEU A 268 -1.14 -17.72 8.33
C LEU A 268 -0.36 -18.06 9.62
N VAL A 269 0.33 -17.09 10.23
CA VAL A 269 1.04 -17.27 11.51
C VAL A 269 0.07 -17.72 12.60
N ASP A 270 -1.07 -17.05 12.72
CA ASP A 270 -2.11 -17.40 13.69
C ASP A 270 -2.66 -18.81 13.43
N THR A 271 -2.88 -19.14 12.17
CA THR A 271 -3.42 -20.43 11.74
C THR A 271 -2.49 -21.58 12.13
N LEU A 272 -1.20 -21.49 11.77
CA LEU A 272 -0.22 -22.54 12.04
C LEU A 272 0.05 -22.73 13.54
N HIS A 273 0.12 -21.63 14.29
CA HIS A 273 0.25 -21.72 15.76
C HIS A 273 -1.00 -22.30 16.41
N THR A 274 -2.21 -21.93 15.94
CA THR A 274 -3.47 -22.50 16.44
C THR A 274 -3.53 -24.01 16.21
N ILE A 275 -3.13 -24.49 15.02
CA ILE A 275 -3.04 -25.93 14.72
C ILE A 275 -2.04 -26.61 15.66
N THR A 276 -0.90 -25.97 15.93
CA THR A 276 0.12 -26.47 16.86
C THR A 276 -0.43 -26.57 18.29
N PHE A 277 -1.11 -25.53 18.79
CA PHE A 277 -1.71 -25.54 20.12
C PHE A 277 -2.80 -26.61 20.26
N LEU A 278 -3.66 -26.74 19.25
CA LEU A 278 -4.70 -27.79 19.23
C LEU A 278 -4.08 -29.19 19.16
N GLY A 279 -3.00 -29.38 18.41
CA GLY A 279 -2.27 -30.63 18.37
C GLY A 279 -1.68 -30.99 19.73
N ILE A 280 -1.03 -30.04 20.42
CA ILE A 280 -0.47 -30.24 21.76
C ILE A 280 -1.59 -30.50 22.79
N LEU A 281 -2.69 -29.78 22.73
CA LEU A 281 -3.86 -30.02 23.58
C LEU A 281 -4.42 -31.43 23.36
N GLY A 282 -4.51 -31.88 22.09
CA GLY A 282 -4.92 -33.22 21.75
C GLY A 282 -4.01 -34.33 22.39
N MET A 283 -2.69 -34.09 22.41
CA MET A 283 -1.74 -35.00 23.09
C MET A 283 -2.03 -35.09 24.59
N LEU A 284 -2.29 -33.94 25.26
CA LEU A 284 -2.64 -33.91 26.68
C LEU A 284 -3.95 -34.66 26.98
N VAL A 285 -4.97 -34.46 26.14
CA VAL A 285 -6.27 -35.16 26.28
C VAL A 285 -6.11 -36.65 26.11
N ILE A 286 -5.36 -37.09 25.11
CA ILE A 286 -5.08 -38.52 24.88
C ILE A 286 -4.32 -39.08 26.05
N SER A 287 -3.30 -38.37 26.59
CA SER A 287 -2.52 -38.81 27.75
C SER A 287 -3.42 -38.98 28.99
N ALA A 288 -4.28 -38.00 29.27
CA ALA A 288 -5.23 -38.10 30.40
C ALA A 288 -6.23 -39.26 30.23
N TYR A 289 -6.72 -39.48 29.00
CA TYR A 289 -7.62 -40.59 28.74
C TYR A 289 -6.91 -41.97 28.87
N CYS A 290 -5.67 -42.09 28.39
CA CYS A 290 -4.86 -43.29 28.56
C CYS A 290 -4.61 -43.62 30.05
N LEU A 291 -4.27 -42.62 30.86
CA LEU A 291 -4.08 -42.77 32.30
C LEU A 291 -5.34 -43.31 32.96
N ARG A 292 -6.52 -42.74 32.67
CA ARG A 292 -7.81 -43.21 33.20
C ARG A 292 -8.11 -44.65 32.80
N LEU A 293 -7.77 -45.08 31.56
CA LEU A 293 -7.97 -46.47 31.12
C LEU A 293 -7.02 -47.43 31.87
N HIS A 294 -5.80 -47.02 32.12
CA HIS A 294 -4.83 -47.77 32.89
C HIS A 294 -5.32 -47.98 34.33
N ASP A 295 -5.82 -46.94 35.01
CA ASP A 295 -6.35 -47.02 36.37
C ASP A 295 -7.58 -47.93 36.50
N GLN A 296 -8.33 -48.10 35.38
CA GLN A 296 -9.42 -49.08 35.27
C GLN A 296 -8.98 -50.50 34.95
N GLY A 297 -7.65 -50.75 34.87
CA GLY A 297 -7.10 -52.05 34.51
C GLY A 297 -7.21 -52.40 33.03
N LYS A 298 -7.64 -51.46 32.16
CA LYS A 298 -7.86 -51.66 30.72
C LYS A 298 -6.59 -51.37 29.88
N VAL A 299 -5.51 -52.07 30.18
CA VAL A 299 -4.18 -51.77 29.62
C VAL A 299 -4.13 -51.91 28.10
N GLU A 300 -4.70 -52.97 27.52
CA GLU A 300 -4.71 -53.17 26.06
C GLU A 300 -5.43 -52.03 25.32
N LYS A 301 -6.56 -51.61 25.89
CA LYS A 301 -7.30 -50.47 25.32
C LYS A 301 -6.51 -49.18 25.43
N CYS A 302 -5.77 -48.96 26.53
CA CYS A 302 -4.88 -47.83 26.70
C CYS A 302 -3.78 -47.81 25.62
N LEU A 303 -3.12 -48.94 25.35
CA LEU A 303 -2.09 -49.08 24.31
C LEU A 303 -2.67 -48.80 22.91
N SER A 304 -3.86 -49.31 22.61
CA SER A 304 -4.55 -49.06 21.33
C SER A 304 -4.90 -47.57 21.14
N VAL A 305 -5.44 -46.89 22.17
CA VAL A 305 -5.73 -45.47 22.15
C VAL A 305 -4.45 -44.64 21.96
N ASN A 306 -3.36 -45.02 22.63
CA ASN A 306 -2.08 -44.33 22.45
C ASN A 306 -1.56 -44.40 21.00
N LYS A 307 -1.61 -45.61 20.38
CA LYS A 307 -1.19 -45.81 18.99
C LYS A 307 -2.10 -45.05 17.98
N ILE A 308 -3.39 -45.12 18.18
CA ILE A 308 -4.34 -44.39 17.33
C ILE A 308 -4.14 -42.87 17.51
N GLY A 309 -4.01 -42.40 18.75
CA GLY A 309 -3.79 -41.00 19.05
C GLY A 309 -2.51 -40.43 18.43
N PHE A 310 -1.39 -41.22 18.53
CA PHE A 310 -0.12 -40.88 17.86
C PHE A 310 -0.35 -40.64 16.35
N LEU A 311 -0.98 -41.60 15.65
CA LEU A 311 -1.19 -41.50 14.22
C LEU A 311 -2.16 -40.36 13.86
N THR A 312 -3.24 -40.22 14.62
CA THR A 312 -4.26 -39.18 14.35
C THR A 312 -3.68 -37.76 14.50
N VAL A 313 -2.95 -37.50 15.60
CA VAL A 313 -2.32 -36.18 15.82
C VAL A 313 -1.28 -35.90 14.76
N LEU A 314 -0.45 -36.87 14.38
CA LEU A 314 0.59 -36.70 13.36
C LEU A 314 -0.03 -36.39 11.99
N ILE A 315 -0.98 -37.23 11.54
CA ILE A 315 -1.62 -37.06 10.23
C ILE A 315 -2.37 -35.74 10.16
N PHE A 316 -3.17 -35.41 11.20
CA PHE A 316 -3.89 -34.15 11.27
C PHE A 316 -2.94 -32.94 11.20
N TYR A 317 -1.86 -32.96 12.00
CA TYR A 317 -0.91 -31.86 12.05
C TYR A 317 -0.20 -31.64 10.70
N VAL A 318 0.33 -32.70 10.11
CA VAL A 318 1.01 -32.64 8.82
C VAL A 318 0.06 -32.22 7.70
N ALA A 319 -1.12 -32.82 7.62
CA ALA A 319 -2.09 -32.51 6.58
C ALA A 319 -2.58 -31.05 6.67
N ALA A 320 -2.92 -30.59 7.89
CA ALA A 320 -3.34 -29.22 8.11
C ALA A 320 -2.25 -28.20 7.73
N ASN A 321 -1.00 -28.44 8.16
CA ASN A 321 0.11 -27.55 7.77
C ASN A 321 0.32 -27.51 6.27
N ILE A 322 0.32 -28.64 5.56
CA ILE A 322 0.46 -28.70 4.10
C ILE A 322 -0.65 -27.90 3.43
N ILE A 323 -1.90 -28.12 3.84
CA ILE A 323 -3.07 -27.45 3.24
C ILE A 323 -2.95 -25.94 3.38
N PHE A 324 -2.75 -25.41 4.60
CA PHE A 324 -2.76 -23.96 4.83
C PHE A 324 -1.53 -23.28 4.23
N VAL A 325 -0.34 -23.91 4.26
CA VAL A 325 0.86 -23.37 3.59
C VAL A 325 0.67 -23.35 2.08
N THR A 326 0.10 -24.41 1.49
CA THR A 326 -0.15 -24.46 0.04
C THR A 326 -1.15 -23.38 -0.38
N VAL A 327 -2.23 -23.17 0.39
CA VAL A 327 -3.22 -22.10 0.12
C VAL A 327 -2.59 -20.70 0.20
N ALA A 328 -1.65 -20.48 1.12
CA ALA A 328 -0.97 -19.19 1.24
C ALA A 328 0.07 -18.93 0.14
N ILE A 329 0.58 -19.96 -0.53
CA ILE A 329 1.54 -19.83 -1.65
C ILE A 329 0.81 -19.54 -2.98
N LEU A 330 -0.43 -20.05 -3.14
CA LEU A 330 -1.25 -19.90 -4.37
C LEU A 330 -1.89 -18.50 -4.46
#